data_7254d0a6a73cc45f8500ffefecd01bab
#
_entry.id   7254d0a6a73cc45f8500ffefecd01bab
#
_cell.length_a   1.000
_cell.length_b   1.000
_cell.length_c   1.000
_cell.angle_alpha   90.00
_cell.angle_beta   90.00
_cell.angle_gamma   90.00
#
_symmetry.space_group_name_H-M   'P 1'
#
loop_
_entity.id
_entity.type
_entity.pdbx_description
1 polymer ?
#
loop_
_entity_poly.entity_id
_entity_poly.type
_entity_poly.pdbx_seq_one_letter_code
_entity_poly.pdbx_strand_id
1 'polypeptide(L)'
;NVRYFWEQGVLRRATVVVHDITELKRAEAALRESEEKLHFLSSQLMNAQEEERRRIARELHDQLGQDLMVLKLQLRSLQERIRGSDPEATQEVERIRDYIHGIAENVRRLSRNLSPAILEDLGLQAALRWLIEEAEKLYGIDVTSEIEDLEKAFCGDREIILFRIFQEALTNIGKHSRATRVRIASRVEGGSFSLVIEDDGVGLDPEIALATRTGSNGFGLTTMQERARMLGGRLQIWSRKGAGCKIRLEIPVESGERNRSGADLSSHSCG
;
A
#
# COMPACT_ATOMS: atom_id res chain seq x y z
N ASN A 1 -21.31 36.81 22.33
CA ASN A 1 -22.26 36.43 23.40
C ASN A 1 -23.00 37.67 23.88
N VAL A 2 -24.32 37.57 24.00
CA VAL A 2 -25.17 38.64 24.54
C VAL A 2 -25.81 38.12 25.82
N ARG A 3 -25.70 38.88 26.93
CA ARG A 3 -26.39 38.60 28.18
C ARG A 3 -27.38 39.71 28.44
N TYR A 4 -28.62 39.35 28.70
CA TYR A 4 -29.72 40.28 29.04
C TYR A 4 -30.05 40.15 30.52
N PHE A 5 -30.18 41.26 31.21
CA PHE A 5 -30.57 41.34 32.62
C PHE A 5 -31.92 42.03 32.69
N TRP A 6 -32.90 41.35 33.26
CA TRP A 6 -34.29 41.83 33.39
C TRP A 6 -34.62 42.10 34.86
N GLU A 7 -35.29 43.15 35.16
CA GLU A 7 -35.82 43.47 36.47
C GLU A 7 -37.26 43.93 36.34
N GLN A 8 -38.18 43.23 37.03
CA GLN A 8 -39.65 43.51 36.98
C GLN A 8 -40.22 43.56 35.53
N GLY A 9 -39.79 42.68 34.64
CA GLY A 9 -40.23 42.60 33.25
C GLY A 9 -39.64 43.68 32.33
N VAL A 10 -38.72 44.51 32.82
CA VAL A 10 -38.05 45.57 32.05
C VAL A 10 -36.58 45.20 31.84
N LEU A 11 -36.07 45.30 30.60
CA LEU A 11 -34.66 45.08 30.28
C LEU A 11 -33.81 46.20 30.88
N ARG A 12 -33.04 45.91 31.93
CA ARG A 12 -32.19 46.88 32.63
C ARG A 12 -30.80 47.00 32.04
N ARG A 13 -30.25 45.87 31.53
CA ARG A 13 -28.89 45.85 31.02
C ARG A 13 -28.75 44.77 29.93
N ALA A 14 -28.08 45.12 28.87
CA ALA A 14 -27.53 44.15 27.90
C ALA A 14 -26.01 44.28 27.90
N THR A 15 -25.30 43.18 28.08
CA THR A 15 -23.86 43.14 27.96
C THR A 15 -23.51 42.35 26.72
N VAL A 16 -22.79 42.99 25.79
CA VAL A 16 -22.32 42.38 24.55
C VAL A 16 -20.80 42.17 24.68
N VAL A 17 -20.37 40.94 24.56
CA VAL A 17 -18.94 40.59 24.49
C VAL A 17 -18.62 40.30 23.04
N VAL A 18 -17.84 41.16 22.44
CA VAL A 18 -17.32 41.01 21.07
C VAL A 18 -15.87 40.52 21.15
N HIS A 19 -15.60 39.41 20.55
CA HIS A 19 -14.21 38.90 20.38
C HIS A 19 -13.80 39.16 18.93
N ASP A 20 -12.69 39.84 18.76
CA ASP A 20 -12.03 39.89 17.45
C ASP A 20 -11.34 38.57 17.18
N ILE A 21 -11.85 37.84 16.18
CA ILE A 21 -11.30 36.53 15.76
C ILE A 21 -10.52 36.63 14.45
N THR A 22 -10.17 37.84 14.01
CA THR A 22 -9.49 38.08 12.72
C THR A 22 -8.15 37.39 12.65
N GLU A 23 -7.33 37.50 13.70
CA GLU A 23 -6.02 36.83 13.77
C GLU A 23 -6.18 35.30 13.81
N LEU A 24 -7.16 34.79 14.57
CA LEU A 24 -7.44 33.35 14.62
C LEU A 24 -7.81 32.82 13.23
N LYS A 25 -8.72 33.50 12.52
CA LYS A 25 -9.11 33.09 11.16
C LYS A 25 -7.97 33.17 10.15
N ARG A 26 -7.09 34.17 10.28
CA ARG A 26 -5.88 34.27 9.43
C ARG A 26 -4.92 33.12 9.70
N ALA A 27 -4.69 32.77 10.96
CA ALA A 27 -3.85 31.66 11.34
C ALA A 27 -4.42 30.31 10.87
N GLU A 28 -5.75 30.09 11.02
CA GLU A 28 -6.43 28.90 10.50
C GLU A 28 -6.32 28.79 8.97
N ALA A 29 -6.51 29.90 8.25
CA ALA A 29 -6.38 29.92 6.78
C ALA A 29 -4.95 29.61 6.33
N ALA A 30 -3.94 30.22 6.99
CA ALA A 30 -2.54 29.95 6.68
C ALA A 30 -2.13 28.51 6.99
N LEU A 31 -2.64 27.95 8.10
CA LEU A 31 -2.41 26.54 8.44
C LEU A 31 -3.01 25.61 7.39
N ARG A 32 -4.26 25.87 7.00
CA ARG A 32 -4.95 25.07 5.97
C ARG A 32 -4.23 25.13 4.62
N GLU A 33 -3.80 26.31 4.19
CA GLU A 33 -3.00 26.46 2.96
C GLU A 33 -1.68 25.67 3.03
N SER A 34 -1.02 25.73 4.19
CA SER A 34 0.21 24.97 4.43
C SER A 34 -0.05 23.45 4.39
N GLU A 35 -1.12 22.98 5.01
CA GLU A 35 -1.53 21.56 4.97
C GLU A 35 -1.84 21.10 3.55
N GLU A 36 -2.61 21.86 2.77
CA GLU A 36 -2.93 21.55 1.38
C GLU A 36 -1.66 21.48 0.52
N LYS A 37 -0.72 22.40 0.73
CA LYS A 37 0.57 22.40 0.02
C LYS A 37 1.43 21.18 0.39
N LEU A 38 1.48 20.81 1.67
CA LEU A 38 2.19 19.61 2.13
C LEU A 38 1.59 18.35 1.52
N HIS A 39 0.26 18.22 1.48
CA HIS A 39 -0.43 17.10 0.84
C HIS A 39 -0.13 17.02 -0.66
N PHE A 40 -0.14 18.16 -1.35
CA PHE A 40 0.22 18.21 -2.76
C PHE A 40 1.65 17.74 -3.03
N LEU A 41 2.61 18.24 -2.25
CA LEU A 41 4.03 17.83 -2.36
C LEU A 41 4.22 16.36 -2.01
N SER A 42 3.53 15.85 -0.99
CA SER A 42 3.57 14.44 -0.61
C SER A 42 3.05 13.53 -1.74
N SER A 43 1.94 13.89 -2.38
CA SER A 43 1.41 13.12 -3.51
C SER A 43 2.35 13.14 -4.72
N GLN A 44 2.95 14.29 -5.04
CA GLN A 44 3.97 14.39 -6.10
C GLN A 44 5.18 13.50 -5.83
N LEU A 45 5.67 13.50 -4.59
CA LEU A 45 6.79 12.65 -4.19
C LEU A 45 6.45 11.16 -4.29
N MET A 46 5.24 10.77 -3.90
CA MET A 46 4.78 9.38 -4.01
C MET A 46 4.68 8.92 -5.48
N ASN A 47 4.18 9.78 -6.35
CA ASN A 47 4.12 9.48 -7.79
C ASN A 47 5.52 9.34 -8.39
N ALA A 48 6.42 10.28 -8.11
CA ALA A 48 7.82 10.19 -8.56
C ALA A 48 8.53 8.94 -8.03
N GLN A 49 8.26 8.56 -6.78
CA GLN A 49 8.79 7.32 -6.20
C GLN A 49 8.25 6.07 -6.91
N GLU A 50 6.97 6.07 -7.29
CA GLU A 50 6.36 4.95 -7.99
C GLU A 50 6.90 4.81 -9.43
N GLU A 51 7.08 5.93 -10.13
CA GLU A 51 7.73 5.96 -11.45
C GLU A 51 9.15 5.43 -11.39
N GLU A 52 9.93 5.85 -10.38
CA GLU A 52 11.30 5.38 -10.17
C GLU A 52 11.35 3.88 -9.84
N ARG A 53 10.45 3.39 -9.01
CA ARG A 53 10.32 1.95 -8.73
C ARG A 53 10.02 1.14 -9.99
N ARG A 54 9.12 1.63 -10.85
CA ARG A 54 8.81 1.00 -12.15
C ARG A 54 10.03 1.01 -13.07
N ARG A 55 10.78 2.11 -13.09
CA ARG A 55 12.00 2.23 -13.90
C ARG A 55 13.05 1.20 -13.47
N ILE A 56 13.35 1.16 -12.17
CA ILE A 56 14.32 0.21 -11.61
C ILE A 56 13.89 -1.24 -11.85
N ALA A 57 12.61 -1.55 -11.68
CA ALA A 57 12.11 -2.90 -11.90
C ALA A 57 12.29 -3.36 -13.35
N ARG A 58 12.02 -2.47 -14.32
CA ARG A 58 12.27 -2.76 -15.75
C ARG A 58 13.75 -2.99 -16.03
N GLU A 59 14.62 -2.11 -15.52
CA GLU A 59 16.07 -2.26 -15.69
C GLU A 59 16.59 -3.59 -15.09
N LEU A 60 16.11 -3.96 -13.89
CA LEU A 60 16.45 -5.25 -13.27
C LEU A 60 15.96 -6.44 -14.12
N HIS A 61 14.73 -6.35 -14.63
CA HIS A 61 14.17 -7.42 -15.45
C HIS A 61 14.92 -7.56 -16.78
N ASP A 62 15.14 -6.45 -17.48
CA ASP A 62 15.69 -6.47 -18.84
C ASP A 62 17.18 -6.76 -18.85
N GLN A 63 17.97 -6.12 -17.98
CA GLN A 63 19.42 -6.34 -17.97
C GLN A 63 19.80 -7.63 -17.22
N LEU A 64 19.51 -7.70 -15.92
CA LEU A 64 19.93 -8.86 -15.12
C LEU A 64 19.19 -10.14 -15.52
N GLY A 65 17.90 -10.04 -15.89
CA GLY A 65 17.14 -11.19 -16.37
C GLY A 65 17.70 -11.78 -17.64
N GLN A 66 18.08 -10.93 -18.61
CA GLN A 66 18.72 -11.37 -19.88
C GLN A 66 20.11 -11.95 -19.64
N ASP A 67 20.96 -11.30 -18.85
CA ASP A 67 22.32 -11.77 -18.55
C ASP A 67 22.29 -13.16 -17.86
N LEU A 68 21.39 -13.34 -16.89
CA LEU A 68 21.20 -14.63 -16.23
C LEU A 68 20.67 -15.72 -17.18
N MET A 69 19.85 -15.34 -18.16
CA MET A 69 19.38 -16.27 -19.19
C MET A 69 20.52 -16.72 -20.10
N VAL A 70 21.37 -15.80 -20.53
CA VAL A 70 22.58 -16.11 -21.34
C VAL A 70 23.51 -17.03 -20.55
N LEU A 71 23.78 -16.74 -19.27
CA LEU A 71 24.61 -17.60 -18.41
C LEU A 71 24.02 -18.99 -18.27
N LYS A 72 22.71 -19.14 -18.10
CA LYS A 72 22.02 -20.45 -18.06
C LYS A 72 22.23 -21.25 -19.36
N LEU A 73 22.15 -20.59 -20.51
CA LEU A 73 22.35 -21.22 -21.81
C LEU A 73 23.82 -21.68 -21.99
N GLN A 74 24.79 -20.85 -21.59
CA GLN A 74 26.20 -21.18 -21.65
C GLN A 74 26.54 -22.39 -20.75
N LEU A 75 26.02 -22.40 -19.51
CA LEU A 75 26.23 -23.55 -18.60
C LEU A 75 25.60 -24.84 -19.14
N ARG A 76 24.41 -24.73 -19.74
CA ARG A 76 23.78 -25.89 -20.37
C ARG A 76 24.65 -26.47 -21.50
N SER A 77 25.16 -25.59 -22.38
CA SER A 77 26.07 -26.00 -23.45
C SER A 77 27.36 -26.64 -22.91
N LEU A 78 27.92 -26.05 -21.83
CA LEU A 78 29.10 -26.60 -21.18
C LEU A 78 28.80 -28.01 -20.59
N GLN A 79 27.68 -28.15 -19.88
CA GLN A 79 27.23 -29.42 -19.29
C GLN A 79 27.09 -30.53 -20.37
N GLU A 80 26.52 -30.19 -21.53
CA GLU A 80 26.38 -31.13 -22.64
C GLU A 80 27.76 -31.59 -23.21
N ARG A 81 28.75 -30.69 -23.24
CA ARG A 81 30.08 -30.96 -23.73
C ARG A 81 30.92 -31.87 -22.82
N ILE A 82 30.77 -31.72 -21.50
CA ILE A 82 31.53 -32.48 -20.49
C ILE A 82 30.81 -33.76 -20.06
N ARG A 83 29.58 -33.97 -20.50
CA ARG A 83 28.74 -35.09 -20.10
C ARG A 83 29.43 -36.44 -20.46
N GLY A 84 29.69 -37.25 -19.45
CA GLY A 84 30.31 -38.55 -19.58
C GLY A 84 31.85 -38.53 -19.65
N SER A 85 32.50 -37.36 -19.67
CA SER A 85 33.96 -37.26 -19.70
C SER A 85 34.57 -36.96 -18.32
N ASP A 86 33.87 -36.17 -17.49
CA ASP A 86 34.35 -35.78 -16.17
C ASP A 86 33.16 -35.64 -15.20
N PRO A 87 32.97 -36.60 -14.29
CA PRO A 87 31.88 -36.58 -13.32
C PRO A 87 31.98 -35.40 -12.31
N GLU A 88 33.21 -35.03 -11.88
CA GLU A 88 33.40 -33.94 -10.91
C GLU A 88 33.08 -32.59 -11.55
N ALA A 89 33.57 -32.35 -12.77
CA ALA A 89 33.21 -31.12 -13.51
C ALA A 89 31.73 -31.04 -13.82
N THR A 90 31.07 -32.17 -14.12
CA THR A 90 29.61 -32.21 -14.35
C THR A 90 28.86 -31.78 -13.08
N GLN A 91 29.27 -32.32 -11.93
CA GLN A 91 28.64 -31.95 -10.64
C GLN A 91 28.87 -30.48 -10.28
N GLU A 92 30.03 -29.94 -10.57
CA GLU A 92 30.32 -28.51 -10.31
C GLU A 92 29.47 -27.57 -11.19
N VAL A 93 29.31 -27.89 -12.48
CA VAL A 93 28.44 -27.16 -13.39
C VAL A 93 26.99 -27.21 -12.92
N GLU A 94 26.49 -28.31 -12.38
CA GLU A 94 25.16 -28.42 -11.80
C GLU A 94 24.98 -27.49 -10.58
N ARG A 95 25.95 -27.45 -9.67
CA ARG A 95 25.92 -26.55 -8.53
C ARG A 95 25.88 -25.08 -8.97
N ILE A 96 26.70 -24.67 -9.94
CA ILE A 96 26.70 -23.30 -10.49
C ILE A 96 25.36 -22.98 -11.14
N ARG A 97 24.80 -23.93 -11.90
CA ARG A 97 23.47 -23.73 -12.52
C ARG A 97 22.38 -23.49 -11.48
N ASP A 98 22.37 -24.29 -10.40
CA ASP A 98 21.38 -24.17 -9.33
C ASP A 98 21.56 -22.84 -8.57
N TYR A 99 22.79 -22.40 -8.36
CA TYR A 99 23.10 -21.09 -7.79
C TYR A 99 22.57 -19.91 -8.66
N ILE A 100 22.84 -19.98 -9.98
CA ILE A 100 22.32 -18.97 -10.94
C ILE A 100 20.79 -19.02 -10.99
N HIS A 101 20.19 -20.19 -10.86
CA HIS A 101 18.73 -20.31 -10.77
C HIS A 101 18.20 -19.54 -9.55
N GLY A 102 18.81 -19.73 -8.39
CA GLY A 102 18.47 -19.02 -7.18
C GLY A 102 18.60 -17.48 -7.31
N ILE A 103 19.69 -17.01 -7.95
CA ILE A 103 19.86 -15.57 -8.24
C ILE A 103 18.75 -15.08 -9.17
N ALA A 104 18.42 -15.80 -10.23
CA ALA A 104 17.37 -15.40 -11.16
C ALA A 104 16.00 -15.28 -10.47
N GLU A 105 15.65 -16.21 -9.59
CA GLU A 105 14.42 -16.14 -8.81
C GLU A 105 14.43 -14.94 -7.83
N ASN A 106 15.57 -14.65 -7.19
CA ASN A 106 15.70 -13.48 -6.34
C ASN A 106 15.54 -12.17 -7.12
N VAL A 107 16.13 -12.04 -8.31
CA VAL A 107 15.99 -10.87 -9.19
C VAL A 107 14.53 -10.69 -9.60
N ARG A 108 13.84 -11.76 -10.02
CA ARG A 108 12.42 -11.72 -10.36
C ARG A 108 11.56 -11.27 -9.18
N ARG A 109 11.82 -11.78 -7.98
CA ARG A 109 11.12 -11.39 -6.75
C ARG A 109 11.35 -9.92 -6.42
N LEU A 110 12.57 -9.42 -6.52
CA LEU A 110 12.90 -8.02 -6.31
C LEU A 110 12.21 -7.11 -7.33
N SER A 111 12.22 -7.50 -8.60
CA SER A 111 11.54 -6.75 -9.67
C SER A 111 10.03 -6.67 -9.41
N ARG A 112 9.37 -7.78 -9.05
CA ARG A 112 7.93 -7.81 -8.71
C ARG A 112 7.60 -6.97 -7.48
N ASN A 113 8.47 -6.93 -6.47
CA ASN A 113 8.28 -6.09 -5.29
C ASN A 113 8.43 -4.60 -5.59
N LEU A 114 9.29 -4.25 -6.55
CA LEU A 114 9.51 -2.87 -6.96
C LEU A 114 8.41 -2.36 -7.91
N SER A 115 8.00 -3.16 -8.89
CA SER A 115 6.93 -2.79 -9.81
C SER A 115 5.82 -3.83 -9.73
N PRO A 116 4.56 -3.41 -9.65
CA PRO A 116 3.44 -4.33 -9.70
C PRO A 116 3.16 -4.79 -11.14
N ALA A 117 4.18 -5.31 -11.86
CA ALA A 117 3.97 -5.93 -13.16
C ALA A 117 2.88 -7.01 -13.11
N ILE A 118 2.81 -7.72 -11.97
CA ILE A 118 1.74 -8.69 -11.72
C ILE A 118 0.35 -8.04 -11.70
N LEU A 119 0.26 -6.76 -11.33
CA LEU A 119 -0.98 -5.99 -11.39
C LEU A 119 -1.39 -5.68 -12.83
N GLU A 120 -0.42 -5.32 -13.67
CA GLU A 120 -0.64 -5.05 -15.11
C GLU A 120 -0.98 -6.33 -15.88
N ASP A 121 -0.33 -7.47 -15.54
CA ASP A 121 -0.50 -8.74 -16.24
C ASP A 121 -1.73 -9.54 -15.80
N LEU A 122 -2.04 -9.56 -14.49
CA LEU A 122 -3.02 -10.48 -13.90
C LEU A 122 -4.13 -9.78 -13.11
N GLY A 123 -4.09 -8.45 -13.00
CA GLY A 123 -5.05 -7.65 -12.26
C GLY A 123 -4.86 -7.65 -10.74
N LEU A 124 -5.64 -6.79 -10.06
CA LEU A 124 -5.51 -6.51 -8.64
C LEU A 124 -5.73 -7.75 -7.77
N GLN A 125 -6.75 -8.55 -8.08
CA GLN A 125 -7.11 -9.72 -7.29
C GLN A 125 -5.96 -10.74 -7.22
N ALA A 126 -5.35 -11.04 -8.36
CA ALA A 126 -4.22 -11.98 -8.43
C ALA A 126 -2.96 -11.39 -7.77
N ALA A 127 -2.74 -10.09 -7.92
CA ALA A 127 -1.62 -9.39 -7.29
C ALA A 127 -1.70 -9.43 -5.76
N LEU A 128 -2.88 -9.25 -5.16
CA LEU A 128 -3.07 -9.34 -3.71
C LEU A 128 -2.88 -10.78 -3.20
N ARG A 129 -3.39 -11.78 -3.92
CA ARG A 129 -3.15 -13.19 -3.57
C ARG A 129 -1.66 -13.53 -3.60
N TRP A 130 -0.95 -13.08 -4.63
CA TRP A 130 0.48 -13.27 -4.70
C TRP A 130 1.24 -12.62 -3.52
N LEU A 131 0.84 -11.41 -3.09
CA LEU A 131 1.44 -10.78 -1.91
C LEU A 131 1.23 -11.61 -0.63
N ILE A 132 0.07 -12.23 -0.48
CA ILE A 132 -0.23 -13.12 0.66
C ILE A 132 0.70 -14.34 0.62
N GLU A 133 0.74 -15.07 -0.50
CA GLU A 133 1.59 -16.25 -0.66
C GLU A 133 3.08 -15.93 -0.44
N GLU A 134 3.53 -14.78 -0.92
CA GLU A 134 4.92 -14.34 -0.73
C GLU A 134 5.20 -14.02 0.74
N ALA A 135 4.24 -13.39 1.46
CA ALA A 135 4.37 -13.10 2.88
C ALA A 135 4.41 -14.39 3.72
N GLU A 136 3.55 -15.37 3.42
CA GLU A 136 3.57 -16.70 4.06
C GLU A 136 4.92 -17.39 3.90
N LYS A 137 5.44 -17.41 2.66
CA LYS A 137 6.74 -18.05 2.34
C LYS A 137 7.92 -17.34 3.00
N LEU A 138 7.91 -16.00 3.00
CA LEU A 138 9.05 -15.19 3.45
C LEU A 138 9.13 -15.07 4.96
N TYR A 139 7.98 -14.94 5.62
CA TYR A 139 7.90 -14.64 7.05
C TYR A 139 7.42 -15.82 7.90
N GLY A 140 6.96 -16.91 7.27
CA GLY A 140 6.45 -18.10 7.99
C GLY A 140 5.17 -17.84 8.77
N ILE A 141 4.32 -16.92 8.30
CA ILE A 141 3.02 -16.58 8.88
C ILE A 141 1.90 -17.37 8.22
N ASP A 142 0.85 -17.69 8.96
CA ASP A 142 -0.37 -18.32 8.45
C ASP A 142 -1.40 -17.23 8.13
N VAL A 143 -1.84 -17.11 6.87
CA VAL A 143 -2.76 -16.05 6.44
C VAL A 143 -4.12 -16.62 6.04
N THR A 144 -5.15 -16.24 6.79
CA THR A 144 -6.53 -16.51 6.40
C THR A 144 -7.09 -15.29 5.67
N SER A 145 -7.51 -15.46 4.41
CA SER A 145 -7.99 -14.35 3.59
C SER A 145 -9.38 -14.58 3.01
N GLU A 146 -10.26 -13.60 3.17
CA GLU A 146 -11.59 -13.50 2.55
C GLU A 146 -11.64 -12.18 1.77
N ILE A 147 -11.21 -12.21 0.50
CA ILE A 147 -11.12 -11.02 -0.36
C ILE A 147 -12.21 -11.13 -1.44
N GLU A 148 -13.19 -10.20 -1.40
CA GLU A 148 -14.20 -10.05 -2.45
C GLU A 148 -13.58 -9.63 -3.78
N ASP A 149 -14.33 -9.84 -4.87
CA ASP A 149 -13.91 -9.41 -6.20
C ASP A 149 -13.79 -7.88 -6.28
N LEU A 150 -12.59 -7.41 -6.58
CA LEU A 150 -12.21 -5.99 -6.59
C LEU A 150 -12.15 -5.39 -8.00
N GLU A 151 -12.26 -6.18 -9.05
CA GLU A 151 -12.08 -5.74 -10.44
C GLU A 151 -13.04 -4.62 -10.85
N LYS A 152 -14.23 -4.57 -10.22
CA LYS A 152 -15.23 -3.53 -10.48
C LYS A 152 -15.10 -2.30 -9.61
N ALA A 153 -14.36 -2.39 -8.52
CA ALA A 153 -14.25 -1.34 -7.51
C ALA A 153 -13.03 -0.42 -7.74
N PHE A 154 -12.01 -0.95 -8.39
CA PHE A 154 -10.75 -0.24 -8.62
C PHE A 154 -10.32 -0.39 -10.08
N CYS A 155 -9.72 0.66 -10.64
CA CYS A 155 -9.09 0.66 -11.97
C CYS A 155 -7.91 1.65 -12.00
N GLY A 156 -6.91 1.33 -12.84
CA GLY A 156 -5.77 2.18 -13.10
C GLY A 156 -4.94 2.52 -11.86
N ASP A 157 -4.63 3.79 -11.65
CA ASP A 157 -3.75 4.24 -10.56
C ASP A 157 -4.30 3.90 -9.16
N ARG A 158 -5.62 3.77 -9.01
CA ARG A 158 -6.25 3.39 -7.73
C ARG A 158 -5.87 1.98 -7.30
N GLU A 159 -5.70 1.06 -8.24
CA GLU A 159 -5.27 -0.31 -7.99
C GLU A 159 -3.85 -0.35 -7.43
N ILE A 160 -2.96 0.44 -8.00
CA ILE A 160 -1.56 0.54 -7.56
C ILE A 160 -1.48 1.07 -6.13
N ILE A 161 -2.25 2.11 -5.84
CA ILE A 161 -2.28 2.70 -4.50
C ILE A 161 -2.77 1.67 -3.47
N LEU A 162 -3.86 0.94 -3.77
CA LEU A 162 -4.38 -0.11 -2.89
C LEU A 162 -3.36 -1.25 -2.73
N PHE A 163 -2.74 -1.72 -3.81
CA PHE A 163 -1.69 -2.72 -3.79
C PHE A 163 -0.53 -2.29 -2.87
N ARG A 164 -0.10 -1.03 -2.93
CA ARG A 164 0.98 -0.51 -2.07
C ARG A 164 0.60 -0.43 -0.60
N ILE A 165 -0.64 -0.08 -0.28
CA ILE A 165 -1.14 -0.12 1.11
C ILE A 165 -1.09 -1.56 1.63
N PHE A 166 -1.56 -2.51 0.84
CA PHE A 166 -1.59 -3.92 1.19
C PHE A 166 -0.18 -4.51 1.37
N GLN A 167 0.73 -4.21 0.44
CA GLN A 167 2.13 -4.61 0.49
C GLN A 167 2.84 -4.08 1.74
N GLU A 168 2.64 -2.79 2.07
CA GLU A 168 3.22 -2.15 3.25
C GLU A 168 2.69 -2.78 4.54
N ALA A 169 1.38 -3.05 4.61
CA ALA A 169 0.77 -3.70 5.76
C ALA A 169 1.37 -5.10 6.01
N LEU A 170 1.46 -5.96 4.98
CA LEU A 170 2.07 -7.29 5.10
C LEU A 170 3.57 -7.22 5.44
N THR A 171 4.29 -6.26 4.86
CA THR A 171 5.71 -6.04 5.16
C THR A 171 5.91 -5.64 6.62
N ASN A 172 5.07 -4.76 7.15
CA ASN A 172 5.12 -4.33 8.55
C ASN A 172 4.81 -5.50 9.49
N ILE A 173 3.83 -6.32 9.17
CA ILE A 173 3.54 -7.54 9.91
C ILE A 173 4.76 -8.45 9.92
N GLY A 174 5.28 -8.81 8.76
CA GLY A 174 6.40 -9.76 8.64
C GLY A 174 7.68 -9.29 9.32
N LYS A 175 7.98 -7.99 9.27
CA LYS A 175 9.23 -7.46 9.84
C LYS A 175 9.14 -7.09 11.32
N HIS A 176 7.95 -6.70 11.79
CA HIS A 176 7.84 -5.99 13.06
C HIS A 176 6.90 -6.64 14.06
N SER A 177 5.86 -7.39 13.60
CA SER A 177 4.81 -7.86 14.50
C SER A 177 5.17 -9.13 15.27
N ARG A 178 6.07 -9.98 14.76
CA ARG A 178 6.29 -11.35 15.25
C ARG A 178 4.98 -12.17 15.30
N ALA A 179 4.04 -11.85 14.43
CA ALA A 179 2.78 -12.56 14.34
C ALA A 179 2.99 -13.98 13.81
N THR A 180 2.12 -14.87 14.22
CA THR A 180 2.03 -16.23 13.68
C THR A 180 0.81 -16.38 12.77
N ARG A 181 -0.22 -15.57 12.97
CA ARG A 181 -1.47 -15.59 12.21
C ARG A 181 -1.87 -14.19 11.79
N VAL A 182 -2.36 -14.10 10.56
CA VAL A 182 -2.89 -12.87 9.97
C VAL A 182 -4.27 -13.17 9.39
N ARG A 183 -5.23 -12.30 9.68
CA ARG A 183 -6.56 -12.35 9.06
C ARG A 183 -6.74 -11.15 8.16
N ILE A 184 -7.20 -11.43 6.93
CA ILE A 184 -7.48 -10.40 5.92
C ILE A 184 -8.92 -10.57 5.45
N ALA A 185 -9.70 -9.51 5.48
CA ALA A 185 -11.06 -9.51 4.96
C ALA A 185 -11.33 -8.22 4.18
N SER A 186 -11.96 -8.34 3.02
CA SER A 186 -12.44 -7.18 2.27
C SER A 186 -13.92 -7.31 1.94
N ARG A 187 -14.62 -6.17 1.84
CA ARG A 187 -16.03 -6.09 1.44
C ARG A 187 -16.29 -4.83 0.62
N VAL A 188 -17.19 -4.96 -0.34
CA VAL A 188 -17.73 -3.84 -1.11
C VAL A 188 -19.22 -3.75 -0.82
N GLU A 189 -19.65 -2.77 -0.05
CA GLU A 189 -21.03 -2.61 0.38
C GLU A 189 -21.42 -1.13 0.41
N GLY A 190 -22.64 -0.81 -0.08
CA GLY A 190 -23.19 0.55 0.02
C GLY A 190 -22.35 1.64 -0.64
N GLY A 191 -21.61 1.35 -1.72
CA GLY A 191 -20.72 2.32 -2.37
C GLY A 191 -19.43 2.59 -1.60
N SER A 192 -19.07 1.68 -0.68
CA SER A 192 -17.83 1.74 0.09
C SER A 192 -17.09 0.41 0.03
N PHE A 193 -15.79 0.47 -0.18
CA PHE A 193 -14.89 -0.66 0.00
C PHE A 193 -14.28 -0.59 1.40
N SER A 194 -14.26 -1.71 2.08
CA SER A 194 -13.55 -1.87 3.36
C SER A 194 -12.57 -3.03 3.29
N LEU A 195 -11.34 -2.79 3.78
CA LEU A 195 -10.31 -3.81 3.95
C LEU A 195 -9.87 -3.82 5.41
N VAL A 196 -9.85 -5.00 6.01
CA VAL A 196 -9.38 -5.24 7.38
C VAL A 196 -8.22 -6.20 7.33
N ILE A 197 -7.09 -5.84 7.95
CA ILE A 197 -5.92 -6.69 8.15
C ILE A 197 -5.66 -6.73 9.65
N GLU A 198 -5.59 -7.92 10.24
CA GLU A 198 -5.44 -8.12 11.68
C GLU A 198 -4.39 -9.20 11.94
N ASP A 199 -3.40 -8.90 12.79
CA ASP A 199 -2.34 -9.81 13.19
C ASP A 199 -2.40 -10.11 14.70
N ASP A 200 -1.88 -11.27 15.12
CA ASP A 200 -1.79 -11.71 16.50
C ASP A 200 -0.43 -11.40 17.15
N GLY A 201 0.32 -10.44 16.62
CA GLY A 201 1.69 -10.15 17.02
C GLY A 201 1.83 -9.32 18.28
N VAL A 202 3.04 -8.75 18.46
CA VAL A 202 3.38 -7.97 19.67
C VAL A 202 2.67 -6.61 19.76
N GLY A 203 2.03 -6.16 18.67
CA GLY A 203 1.40 -4.85 18.57
C GLY A 203 2.40 -3.69 18.57
N LEU A 204 1.87 -2.48 18.44
CA LEU A 204 2.65 -1.24 18.47
C LEU A 204 2.62 -0.65 19.89
N ASP A 205 3.74 -0.09 20.31
CA ASP A 205 3.77 0.74 21.49
C ASP A 205 3.02 2.04 21.24
N PRO A 206 2.07 2.46 22.09
CA PRO A 206 1.33 3.71 21.92
C PRO A 206 2.24 4.95 21.81
N GLU A 207 3.40 4.95 22.46
CA GLU A 207 4.38 6.03 22.34
C GLU A 207 5.05 6.04 20.96
N ILE A 208 5.31 4.87 20.36
CA ILE A 208 5.79 4.75 18.99
C ILE A 208 4.71 5.15 17.99
N ALA A 209 3.46 4.79 18.22
CA ALA A 209 2.33 5.21 17.41
C ALA A 209 2.10 6.73 17.46
N LEU A 210 2.39 7.38 18.59
CA LEU A 210 2.38 8.84 18.73
C LEU A 210 3.64 9.50 18.17
N ALA A 211 4.81 8.91 18.34
CA ALA A 211 6.09 9.38 17.77
C ALA A 211 6.14 9.22 16.23
N THR A 212 5.28 8.38 15.65
CA THR A 212 5.03 8.27 14.20
C THR A 212 4.54 9.59 13.61
N ARG A 213 3.95 10.47 14.44
CA ARG A 213 3.60 11.85 14.05
C ARG A 213 4.82 12.79 13.99
N THR A 214 5.97 12.41 14.50
CA THR A 214 7.20 13.24 14.59
C THR A 214 8.40 12.73 13.79
N GLY A 215 8.25 11.69 12.96
CA GLY A 215 9.13 11.56 11.77
C GLY A 215 10.33 10.64 11.82
N SER A 216 10.57 9.75 12.81
CA SER A 216 11.79 8.92 12.74
C SER A 216 11.62 7.40 12.62
N ASN A 217 10.47 6.82 13.02
CA ASN A 217 10.26 5.35 12.94
C ASN A 217 8.89 4.90 12.41
N GLY A 218 8.08 5.82 11.88
CA GLY A 218 6.71 5.53 11.46
C GLY A 218 6.41 5.85 10.00
N PHE A 219 7.42 5.90 9.14
CA PHE A 219 7.24 6.34 7.76
C PHE A 219 6.22 5.47 7.00
N GLY A 220 6.20 4.16 7.22
CA GLY A 220 5.27 3.24 6.58
C GLY A 220 3.80 3.50 6.92
N LEU A 221 3.49 3.73 8.21
CA LEU A 221 2.11 4.00 8.63
C LEU A 221 1.59 5.34 8.09
N THR A 222 2.42 6.37 8.13
CA THR A 222 2.09 7.69 7.56
C THR A 222 1.87 7.59 6.05
N THR A 223 2.74 6.85 5.36
CA THR A 223 2.63 6.64 3.91
C THR A 223 1.34 5.88 3.54
N MET A 224 0.95 4.87 4.33
CA MET A 224 -0.34 4.19 4.13
C MET A 224 -1.53 5.12 4.34
N GLN A 225 -1.48 6.01 5.35
CA GLN A 225 -2.54 7.00 5.59
C GLN A 225 -2.66 8.01 4.44
N GLU A 226 -1.53 8.52 3.93
CA GLU A 226 -1.53 9.43 2.77
C GLU A 226 -2.08 8.74 1.51
N ARG A 227 -1.67 7.49 1.25
CA ARG A 227 -2.22 6.69 0.15
C ARG A 227 -3.73 6.46 0.29
N ALA A 228 -4.22 6.20 1.50
CA ALA A 228 -5.65 6.08 1.75
C ALA A 228 -6.39 7.38 1.44
N ARG A 229 -5.83 8.54 1.80
CA ARG A 229 -6.39 9.86 1.46
C ARG A 229 -6.40 10.11 -0.05
N MET A 230 -5.35 9.70 -0.79
CA MET A 230 -5.32 9.81 -2.26
C MET A 230 -6.47 9.03 -2.91
N LEU A 231 -6.93 7.94 -2.28
CA LEU A 231 -8.10 7.17 -2.70
C LEU A 231 -9.44 7.80 -2.24
N GLY A 232 -9.40 8.96 -1.57
CA GLY A 232 -10.58 9.59 -0.96
C GLY A 232 -11.07 8.84 0.28
N GLY A 233 -10.24 7.97 0.84
CA GLY A 233 -10.57 7.08 1.94
C GLY A 233 -9.93 7.45 3.27
N ARG A 234 -10.12 6.58 4.25
CA ARG A 234 -9.56 6.69 5.59
C ARG A 234 -8.90 5.39 6.00
N LEU A 235 -7.70 5.48 6.60
CA LEU A 235 -7.01 4.35 7.22
C LEU A 235 -6.96 4.56 8.74
N GLN A 236 -7.46 3.56 9.46
CA GLN A 236 -7.49 3.53 10.93
C GLN A 236 -6.64 2.37 11.43
N ILE A 237 -5.92 2.58 12.52
CA ILE A 237 -5.03 1.58 13.11
C ILE A 237 -5.36 1.47 14.58
N TRP A 238 -5.62 0.26 15.03
CA TRP A 238 -5.78 -0.10 16.44
C TRP A 238 -4.69 -1.10 16.79
N SER A 239 -3.93 -0.79 17.80
CA SER A 239 -2.90 -1.69 18.28
C SER A 239 -2.76 -1.56 19.79
N ARG A 240 -2.49 -2.68 20.43
CA ARG A 240 -2.16 -2.76 21.85
C ARG A 240 -0.96 -3.67 22.01
N LYS A 241 0.00 -3.26 22.81
CA LYS A 241 1.18 -4.05 23.12
C LYS A 241 0.78 -5.45 23.64
N GLY A 242 1.27 -6.49 23.00
CA GLY A 242 0.97 -7.89 23.28
C GLY A 242 -0.38 -8.40 22.78
N ALA A 243 -1.13 -7.61 22.01
CA ALA A 243 -2.46 -8.00 21.49
C ALA A 243 -2.62 -7.80 19.97
N GLY A 244 -1.49 -7.67 19.26
CA GLY A 244 -1.48 -7.52 17.81
C GLY A 244 -1.86 -6.13 17.31
N CYS A 245 -2.06 -6.05 16.02
CA CYS A 245 -2.47 -4.83 15.33
C CYS A 245 -3.63 -5.11 14.38
N LYS A 246 -4.53 -4.14 14.25
CA LYS A 246 -5.65 -4.15 13.32
C LYS A 246 -5.61 -2.88 12.48
N ILE A 247 -5.56 -3.04 11.18
CA ILE A 247 -5.63 -1.96 10.20
C ILE A 247 -6.98 -2.08 9.49
N ARG A 248 -7.71 -0.97 9.39
CA ARG A 248 -8.94 -0.86 8.60
C ARG A 248 -8.81 0.28 7.61
N LEU A 249 -8.98 -0.03 6.35
CA LEU A 249 -9.04 0.91 5.25
C LEU A 249 -10.48 1.00 4.76
N GLU A 250 -11.01 2.20 4.63
CA GLU A 250 -12.32 2.47 4.06
C GLU A 250 -12.16 3.46 2.90
N ILE A 251 -12.71 3.13 1.74
CA ILE A 251 -12.58 3.90 0.50
C ILE A 251 -13.95 4.02 -0.16
N PRO A 252 -14.42 5.23 -0.53
CA PRO A 252 -15.60 5.37 -1.36
C PRO A 252 -15.32 4.78 -2.75
N VAL A 253 -16.21 3.91 -3.22
CA VAL A 253 -16.17 3.34 -4.56
C VAL A 253 -17.47 3.70 -5.28
N GLU A 254 -17.38 4.06 -6.54
CA GLU A 254 -18.57 4.33 -7.32
C GLU A 254 -19.34 3.01 -7.47
N SER A 255 -20.59 3.00 -7.01
CA SER A 255 -21.50 1.89 -7.27
C SER A 255 -21.68 1.83 -8.78
N GLY A 256 -21.27 0.73 -9.42
CA GLY A 256 -21.38 0.52 -10.85
C GLY A 256 -22.82 0.34 -11.36
N GLU A 257 -23.73 1.22 -10.98
CA GLU A 257 -25.00 1.41 -11.67
C GLU A 257 -24.73 2.28 -12.89
N ARG A 258 -24.49 1.65 -14.02
CA ARG A 258 -24.56 2.31 -15.33
C ARG A 258 -25.95 2.88 -15.46
N ASN A 259 -26.05 4.20 -15.37
CA ASN A 259 -27.20 4.94 -15.85
C ASN A 259 -27.34 4.69 -17.35
N ARG A 260 -28.23 3.74 -17.76
CA ARG A 260 -28.67 3.54 -19.11
C ARG A 260 -29.65 4.65 -19.46
N SER A 261 -29.17 5.84 -19.67
CA SER A 261 -29.95 6.86 -20.36
C SER A 261 -29.03 7.89 -21.01
N GLY A 262 -28.97 7.81 -22.35
CA GLY A 262 -28.74 8.96 -23.22
C GLY A 262 -27.30 9.23 -23.63
N ALA A 263 -26.95 8.75 -24.79
CA ALA A 263 -26.20 9.40 -25.89
C ALA A 263 -24.85 10.08 -25.60
N ASP A 264 -23.91 9.56 -26.35
CA ASP A 264 -22.81 10.19 -27.10
C ASP A 264 -21.40 10.26 -26.50
N LEU A 265 -20.59 9.40 -27.14
CA LEU A 265 -19.23 9.62 -27.66
C LEU A 265 -18.18 10.25 -26.74
N SER A 266 -17.45 9.41 -26.02
CA SER A 266 -15.98 9.37 -26.13
C SER A 266 -15.44 8.08 -25.50
N SER A 267 -14.85 7.28 -26.37
CA SER A 267 -14.20 6.01 -26.11
C SER A 267 -12.98 6.15 -25.20
N HIS A 268 -13.05 5.60 -24.00
CA HIS A 268 -11.91 5.00 -23.33
C HIS A 268 -12.45 3.77 -22.61
N SER A 269 -12.48 2.66 -23.31
CA SER A 269 -12.82 1.35 -22.79
C SER A 269 -11.62 0.81 -22.00
N CYS A 270 -11.85 0.42 -20.74
CA CYS A 270 -11.07 -0.64 -20.12
C CYS A 270 -11.37 -1.95 -20.88
N GLY A 271 -10.45 -2.36 -21.75
CA GLY A 271 -10.40 -3.64 -22.41
C GLY A 271 -9.03 -4.25 -22.18
#